data_122082a1cdfdc0cc6ebeb0805b127b54
#
_entry.id   122082a1cdfdc0cc6ebeb0805b127b54
#
_cell.length_a   1.000
_cell.length_b   1.000
_cell.length_c   1.000
_cell.angle_alpha   90.00
_cell.angle_beta   90.00
_cell.angle_gamma   90.00
#
_symmetry.space_group_name_H-M   'P 1'
#
loop_
_entity.id
_entity.type
_entity.pdbx_description
1 polymer ?
#
loop_
_entity_poly.entity_id
_entity_poly.type
_entity_poly.pdbx_seq_one_letter_code
_entity_poly.pdbx_strand_id
1 'polypeptide(L)'
;MWEWPYLGYSPFLYLKGEMDVRVISFDQSTRVSGWSLFENGEYVCSGVVDMSKSKLETDKRSFEMAKELWKIIKKYNPDCLIIENVQQQSSPSTVIVLARLAGMIIGYAEAHNVHVHILLPSQWRKVLGYSQGAKVKRQELKQQSIDYVKNKYGFDLSEDECEAIALNDAARQKFCIDDIWGE
;
A
#
# COMPACT_ATOMS: atom_id res chain seq x y z
N MET A 1 -27.03 -8.05 17.11
CA MET A 1 -26.29 -6.79 17.29
C MET A 1 -24.86 -7.22 17.66
N TRP A 2 -23.95 -7.27 16.69
CA TRP A 2 -22.55 -7.68 16.90
C TRP A 2 -21.73 -6.44 17.07
N GLU A 3 -21.46 -6.07 18.33
CA GLU A 3 -20.51 -5.02 18.66
C GLU A 3 -19.10 -5.58 18.52
N TRP A 4 -18.34 -5.10 17.55
CA TRP A 4 -16.89 -5.31 17.50
C TRP A 4 -16.27 -4.43 18.59
N PRO A 5 -15.54 -4.99 19.55
CA PRO A 5 -14.82 -4.17 20.51
C PRO A 5 -13.66 -3.49 19.79
N TYR A 6 -13.85 -2.21 19.45
CA TYR A 6 -12.74 -1.30 19.16
C TYR A 6 -11.99 -1.04 20.48
N LEU A 7 -11.29 -2.05 20.94
CA LEU A 7 -10.23 -1.83 21.92
C LEU A 7 -9.03 -1.30 21.14
N GLY A 8 -8.65 -0.05 21.40
CA GLY A 8 -7.54 0.66 20.78
C GLY A 8 -6.16 0.11 21.16
N TYR A 9 -5.98 -1.18 21.00
CA TYR A 9 -4.70 -1.87 21.09
C TYR A 9 -4.25 -2.20 19.68
N SER A 10 -3.15 -1.59 19.25
CA SER A 10 -2.43 -2.05 18.06
C SER A 10 -2.17 -3.55 18.24
N PRO A 11 -2.60 -4.41 17.28
CA PRO A 11 -2.33 -5.86 17.36
C PRO A 11 -0.82 -6.17 17.40
N PHE A 12 0.03 -5.20 17.11
CA PHE A 12 1.48 -5.29 17.19
C PHE A 12 2.03 -5.38 18.63
N LEU A 13 1.25 -5.06 19.67
CA LEU A 13 1.69 -5.14 21.08
C LEU A 13 2.00 -6.57 21.56
N TYR A 14 1.62 -7.61 20.80
CA TYR A 14 1.84 -9.01 21.18
C TYR A 14 3.07 -9.68 20.57
N LEU A 15 3.78 -8.97 19.65
CA LEU A 15 4.95 -9.54 18.98
C LEU A 15 6.28 -9.08 19.58
N LYS A 16 6.29 -8.77 20.89
CA LYS A 16 7.52 -8.37 21.63
C LYS A 16 8.45 -9.58 21.80
N GLY A 17 9.26 -9.83 20.79
CA GLY A 17 10.35 -10.83 20.75
C GLY A 17 11.09 -10.63 19.43
N GLU A 18 12.36 -10.96 19.35
CA GLU A 18 13.32 -10.81 18.25
C GLU A 18 12.84 -11.30 16.85
N MET A 19 11.64 -10.90 16.41
CA MET A 19 11.11 -11.27 15.10
C MET A 19 11.19 -10.09 14.14
N ASP A 20 11.79 -10.32 12.99
CA ASP A 20 11.84 -9.35 11.91
C ASP A 20 10.42 -9.06 11.40
N VAL A 21 10.03 -7.78 11.39
CA VAL A 21 8.72 -7.34 10.90
C VAL A 21 8.79 -6.91 9.48
N ARG A 22 8.04 -7.57 8.64
CA ARG A 22 7.92 -7.28 7.22
C ARG A 22 6.63 -6.53 6.93
N VAL A 23 6.78 -5.35 6.38
CA VAL A 23 5.65 -4.50 5.97
C VAL A 23 5.68 -4.36 4.45
N ILE A 24 4.63 -4.80 3.79
CA ILE A 24 4.46 -4.61 2.35
C ILE A 24 3.40 -3.53 2.09
N SER A 25 3.59 -2.74 1.07
CA SER A 25 2.58 -1.78 0.60
C SER A 25 2.27 -1.97 -0.87
N PHE A 26 1.02 -1.69 -1.25
CA PHE A 26 0.56 -1.68 -2.64
C PHE A 26 -0.10 -0.35 -2.99
N ASP A 27 0.42 0.30 -4.04
CA ASP A 27 -0.33 1.28 -4.84
C ASP A 27 -1.03 0.50 -5.97
N GLN A 28 -2.26 0.05 -5.65
CA GLN A 28 -2.97 -0.89 -6.51
C GLN A 28 -3.72 -0.21 -7.66
N SER A 29 -3.54 -0.72 -8.85
CA SER A 29 -4.32 -0.38 -10.02
C SER A 29 -4.52 -1.60 -10.94
N THR A 30 -5.41 -1.50 -11.93
CA THR A 30 -5.65 -2.62 -12.85
C THR A 30 -4.65 -2.67 -14.00
N ARG A 31 -3.80 -1.67 -14.18
CA ARG A 31 -2.83 -1.59 -15.28
C ARG A 31 -1.40 -1.70 -14.81
N VAL A 32 -1.00 -0.86 -13.88
CA VAL A 32 0.32 -0.90 -13.26
C VAL A 32 0.13 -0.73 -11.78
N SER A 33 0.59 -1.67 -10.98
CA SER A 33 0.55 -1.60 -9.51
C SER A 33 1.98 -1.57 -8.99
N GLY A 34 2.28 -0.53 -8.20
CA GLY A 34 3.54 -0.45 -7.46
C GLY A 34 3.46 -1.24 -6.15
N TRP A 35 4.61 -1.73 -5.70
CA TRP A 35 4.73 -2.35 -4.39
C TRP A 35 6.09 -2.04 -3.76
N SER A 36 6.13 -2.03 -2.42
CA SER A 36 7.38 -1.92 -1.68
C SER A 36 7.38 -2.85 -0.47
N LEU A 37 8.56 -3.30 -0.07
CA LEU A 37 8.81 -4.12 1.11
C LEU A 37 9.80 -3.43 2.02
N PHE A 38 9.46 -3.37 3.29
CA PHE A 38 10.32 -2.92 4.38
C PHE A 38 10.42 -4.03 5.42
N GLU A 39 11.59 -4.15 6.04
CA GLU A 39 11.86 -5.08 7.13
C GLU A 39 12.51 -4.29 8.27
N ASN A 40 11.92 -4.35 9.45
CA ASN A 40 12.37 -3.59 10.63
C ASN A 40 12.57 -2.08 10.39
N GLY A 41 11.67 -1.48 9.60
CA GLY A 41 11.76 -0.07 9.24
C GLY A 41 12.69 0.25 8.07
N GLU A 42 13.53 -0.68 7.64
CA GLU A 42 14.49 -0.48 6.56
C GLU A 42 13.91 -0.93 5.21
N TYR A 43 14.21 -0.14 4.16
CA TYR A 43 13.82 -0.50 2.79
C TYR A 43 14.56 -1.76 2.32
N VAL A 44 13.82 -2.74 1.82
CA VAL A 44 14.39 -3.98 1.27
C VAL A 44 14.35 -3.97 -0.26
N CYS A 45 13.18 -3.81 -0.83
CA CYS A 45 12.99 -3.78 -2.28
C CYS A 45 11.62 -3.22 -2.66
N SER A 46 11.48 -2.86 -3.93
CA SER A 46 10.21 -2.46 -4.55
C SER A 46 10.11 -3.04 -5.96
N GLY A 47 9.02 -2.80 -6.61
CA GLY A 47 8.80 -3.16 -8.00
C GLY A 47 7.41 -2.81 -8.49
N VAL A 48 7.15 -3.16 -9.74
CA VAL A 48 5.84 -2.98 -10.37
C VAL A 48 5.32 -4.30 -10.94
N VAL A 49 4.01 -4.43 -10.93
CA VAL A 49 3.28 -5.41 -11.75
C VAL A 49 2.67 -4.63 -12.92
N ASP A 50 3.22 -4.82 -14.11
CA ASP A 50 2.79 -4.09 -15.31
C ASP A 50 1.91 -4.96 -16.22
N MET A 51 0.63 -4.60 -16.28
CA MET A 51 -0.36 -5.16 -17.20
C MET A 51 -0.85 -4.15 -18.25
N SER A 52 -0.12 -3.04 -18.46
CA SER A 52 -0.51 -1.97 -19.39
C SER A 52 -0.70 -2.47 -20.82
N LYS A 53 0.09 -3.47 -21.24
CA LYS A 53 0.03 -4.11 -22.57
C LYS A 53 -0.97 -5.27 -22.67
N SER A 54 -1.63 -5.60 -21.55
CA SER A 54 -2.62 -6.70 -21.54
C SER A 54 -3.85 -6.32 -22.37
N LYS A 55 -4.28 -7.26 -23.22
CA LYS A 55 -5.51 -7.16 -24.03
C LYS A 55 -6.73 -7.67 -23.29
N LEU A 56 -6.61 -8.08 -22.04
CA LEU A 56 -7.72 -8.57 -21.23
C LEU A 56 -8.71 -7.43 -20.94
N GLU A 57 -9.97 -7.78 -20.93
CA GLU A 57 -11.04 -6.94 -20.40
C GLU A 57 -10.75 -6.53 -18.96
N THR A 58 -11.24 -5.37 -18.56
CA THR A 58 -10.88 -4.74 -17.26
C THR A 58 -11.11 -5.65 -16.07
N ASP A 59 -12.23 -6.36 -16.02
CA ASP A 59 -12.53 -7.30 -14.93
C ASP A 59 -11.53 -8.47 -14.91
N LYS A 60 -11.27 -9.10 -16.06
CA LYS A 60 -10.28 -10.17 -16.16
C LYS A 60 -8.88 -9.71 -15.81
N ARG A 61 -8.52 -8.50 -16.25
CA ARG A 61 -7.21 -7.91 -15.92
C ARG A 61 -7.07 -7.64 -14.42
N SER A 62 -8.14 -7.18 -13.74
CA SER A 62 -8.11 -6.99 -12.29
C SER A 62 -7.91 -8.31 -11.53
N PHE A 63 -8.51 -9.41 -11.99
CA PHE A 63 -8.27 -10.74 -11.40
C PHE A 63 -6.83 -11.20 -11.59
N GLU A 64 -6.26 -11.01 -12.78
CA GLU A 64 -4.86 -11.38 -13.02
C GLU A 64 -3.90 -10.47 -12.21
N MET A 65 -4.20 -9.17 -12.11
CA MET A 65 -3.44 -8.26 -11.23
C MET A 65 -3.47 -8.75 -9.77
N ALA A 66 -4.64 -9.10 -9.25
CA ALA A 66 -4.75 -9.64 -7.89
C ALA A 66 -3.88 -10.89 -7.71
N LYS A 67 -3.88 -11.82 -8.66
CA LYS A 67 -3.04 -13.04 -8.60
C LYS A 67 -1.55 -12.72 -8.56
N GLU A 68 -1.10 -11.74 -9.34
CA GLU A 68 0.32 -11.34 -9.30
C GLU A 68 0.69 -10.71 -7.95
N LEU A 69 -0.18 -9.85 -7.39
CA LEU A 69 0.03 -9.27 -6.07
C LEU A 69 -0.02 -10.33 -4.94
N TRP A 70 -0.87 -11.34 -5.05
CA TRP A 70 -0.87 -12.48 -4.13
C TRP A 70 0.44 -13.28 -4.17
N LYS A 71 1.05 -13.44 -5.35
CA LYS A 71 2.38 -14.07 -5.46
C LYS A 71 3.45 -13.29 -4.69
N ILE A 72 3.35 -11.96 -4.69
CA ILE A 72 4.25 -11.08 -3.94
C ILE A 72 4.03 -11.28 -2.43
N ILE A 73 2.78 -11.24 -1.96
CA ILE A 73 2.46 -11.53 -0.56
C ILE A 73 3.00 -12.92 -0.16
N LYS A 74 2.73 -13.94 -0.97
CA LYS A 74 3.21 -15.30 -0.71
C LYS A 74 4.74 -15.41 -0.71
N LYS A 75 5.42 -14.69 -1.61
CA LYS A 75 6.89 -14.73 -1.71
C LYS A 75 7.58 -14.15 -0.50
N TYR A 76 7.08 -13.01 -0.02
CA TYR A 76 7.73 -12.26 1.04
C TYR A 76 7.17 -12.55 2.42
N ASN A 77 6.00 -13.18 2.50
CA ASN A 77 5.31 -13.53 3.74
C ASN A 77 5.32 -12.38 4.76
N PRO A 78 4.74 -11.21 4.41
CA PRO A 78 4.76 -10.05 5.28
C PRO A 78 3.84 -10.26 6.49
N ASP A 79 4.15 -9.55 7.59
CA ASP A 79 3.30 -9.49 8.77
C ASP A 79 2.18 -8.47 8.59
N CYS A 80 2.44 -7.44 7.77
CA CYS A 80 1.51 -6.35 7.54
C CYS A 80 1.45 -5.96 6.06
N LEU A 81 0.24 -5.70 5.58
CA LEU A 81 -0.06 -5.12 4.27
C LEU A 81 -0.64 -3.71 4.45
N ILE A 82 -0.04 -2.75 3.76
CA ILE A 82 -0.58 -1.40 3.61
C ILE A 82 -1.19 -1.26 2.23
N ILE A 83 -2.42 -0.79 2.15
CA ILE A 83 -3.13 -0.58 0.88
C ILE A 83 -3.82 0.78 0.85
N GLU A 84 -3.82 1.45 -0.31
CA GLU A 84 -4.57 2.69 -0.47
C GLU A 84 -6.07 2.42 -0.60
N ASN A 85 -6.89 3.20 0.11
CA ASN A 85 -8.34 3.11 -0.02
C ASN A 85 -8.82 3.73 -1.33
N VAL A 86 -9.78 3.08 -1.96
CA VAL A 86 -10.39 3.57 -3.19
C VAL A 86 -11.22 4.81 -2.92
N GLN A 87 -10.89 5.91 -3.60
CA GLN A 87 -11.66 7.16 -3.52
C GLN A 87 -12.52 7.38 -4.77
N GLN A 88 -13.64 8.06 -4.58
CA GLN A 88 -14.52 8.46 -5.68
C GLN A 88 -13.96 9.69 -6.40
N GLN A 89 -12.89 9.52 -7.17
CA GLN A 89 -12.33 10.56 -8.04
C GLN A 89 -12.56 10.26 -9.53
N SER A 90 -13.08 9.07 -9.83
CA SER A 90 -13.26 8.55 -11.18
C SER A 90 -14.72 8.19 -11.44
N SER A 91 -15.00 7.66 -12.62
CA SER A 91 -16.33 7.15 -12.94
C SER A 91 -16.75 6.03 -11.95
N PRO A 92 -18.05 5.86 -11.67
CA PRO A 92 -18.52 4.77 -10.79
C PRO A 92 -18.02 3.39 -11.19
N SER A 93 -17.91 3.12 -12.50
CA SER A 93 -17.36 1.85 -13.01
C SER A 93 -15.91 1.63 -12.61
N THR A 94 -15.09 2.66 -12.66
CA THR A 94 -13.67 2.58 -12.21
C THR A 94 -13.60 2.31 -10.71
N VAL A 95 -14.41 2.99 -9.90
CA VAL A 95 -14.45 2.77 -8.44
C VAL A 95 -14.82 1.32 -8.12
N ILE A 96 -15.85 0.78 -8.80
CA ILE A 96 -16.27 -0.61 -8.59
C ILE A 96 -15.13 -1.61 -8.89
N VAL A 97 -14.44 -1.43 -10.00
CA VAL A 97 -13.33 -2.32 -10.38
C VAL A 97 -12.17 -2.23 -9.40
N LEU A 98 -11.79 -1.03 -8.99
CA LEU A 98 -10.72 -0.84 -8.00
C LEU A 98 -11.11 -1.37 -6.63
N ALA A 99 -12.36 -1.20 -6.20
CA ALA A 99 -12.85 -1.76 -4.94
C ALA A 99 -12.85 -3.30 -4.95
N ARG A 100 -13.20 -3.92 -6.09
CA ARG A 100 -13.10 -5.38 -6.25
C ARG A 100 -11.66 -5.85 -6.17
N LEU A 101 -10.73 -5.16 -6.84
CA LEU A 101 -9.30 -5.47 -6.78
C LEU A 101 -8.78 -5.36 -5.34
N ALA A 102 -9.07 -4.25 -4.66
CA ALA A 102 -8.69 -4.07 -3.26
C ALA A 102 -9.28 -5.17 -2.36
N GLY A 103 -10.58 -5.49 -2.53
CA GLY A 103 -11.23 -6.57 -1.77
C GLY A 103 -10.59 -7.94 -1.98
N MET A 104 -10.17 -8.27 -3.21
CA MET A 104 -9.45 -9.52 -3.49
C MET A 104 -8.08 -9.56 -2.79
N ILE A 105 -7.34 -8.46 -2.80
CA ILE A 105 -6.03 -8.36 -2.15
C ILE A 105 -6.17 -8.48 -0.63
N ILE A 106 -7.09 -7.71 -0.04
CA ILE A 106 -7.39 -7.70 1.40
C ILE A 106 -7.82 -9.10 1.85
N GLY A 107 -8.81 -9.69 1.16
CA GLY A 107 -9.31 -11.02 1.51
C GLY A 107 -8.25 -12.11 1.44
N TYR A 108 -7.32 -12.02 0.49
CA TYR A 108 -6.19 -12.94 0.42
C TYR A 108 -5.22 -12.73 1.61
N ALA A 109 -4.87 -11.49 1.92
CA ALA A 109 -3.96 -11.16 3.01
C ALA A 109 -4.52 -11.64 4.36
N GLU A 110 -5.75 -11.30 4.68
CA GLU A 110 -6.43 -11.72 5.91
C GLU A 110 -6.53 -13.25 6.03
N ALA A 111 -6.85 -13.95 4.92
CA ALA A 111 -6.90 -15.41 4.90
C ALA A 111 -5.54 -16.08 5.15
N HIS A 112 -4.44 -15.34 5.02
CA HIS A 112 -3.07 -15.79 5.27
C HIS A 112 -2.45 -15.18 6.52
N ASN A 113 -3.28 -14.62 7.42
CA ASN A 113 -2.87 -13.97 8.68
C ASN A 113 -1.94 -12.77 8.49
N VAL A 114 -2.05 -12.06 7.38
CA VAL A 114 -1.37 -10.79 7.13
C VAL A 114 -2.28 -9.66 7.57
N HIS A 115 -1.86 -8.86 8.55
CA HIS A 115 -2.64 -7.71 9.04
C HIS A 115 -2.75 -6.64 7.97
N VAL A 116 -3.96 -6.09 7.75
CA VAL A 116 -4.20 -5.10 6.71
C VAL A 116 -4.50 -3.73 7.28
N HIS A 117 -3.74 -2.72 6.86
CA HIS A 117 -4.02 -1.32 7.12
C HIS A 117 -4.43 -0.61 5.83
N ILE A 118 -5.56 0.08 5.89
CA ILE A 118 -6.13 0.81 4.74
C ILE A 118 -6.01 2.30 5.01
N LEU A 119 -5.35 3.04 4.11
CA LEU A 119 -5.16 4.48 4.22
C LEU A 119 -5.84 5.23 3.10
N LEU A 120 -6.54 6.32 3.43
CA LEU A 120 -7.01 7.26 2.42
C LEU A 120 -5.80 8.01 1.80
N PRO A 121 -5.82 8.28 0.48
CA PRO A 121 -4.78 9.09 -0.16
C PRO A 121 -4.48 10.41 0.56
N SER A 122 -5.52 11.11 1.00
CA SER A 122 -5.37 12.37 1.73
C SER A 122 -4.71 12.21 3.10
N GLN A 123 -4.86 11.05 3.73
CA GLN A 123 -4.27 10.79 5.05
C GLN A 123 -2.77 10.57 4.95
N TRP A 124 -2.34 9.63 4.11
CA TRP A 124 -0.92 9.30 4.01
C TRP A 124 -0.10 10.45 3.40
N ARG A 125 -0.65 11.16 2.40
CA ARG A 125 -0.01 12.35 1.84
C ARG A 125 0.14 13.48 2.86
N LYS A 126 -0.83 13.63 3.77
CA LYS A 126 -0.73 14.60 4.87
C LYS A 126 0.38 14.23 5.84
N VAL A 127 0.57 12.96 6.16
CA VAL A 127 1.67 12.50 7.03
C VAL A 127 3.03 12.89 6.47
N LEU A 128 3.21 12.76 5.15
CA LEU A 128 4.46 13.12 4.47
C LEU A 128 4.59 14.63 4.14
N GLY A 129 3.60 15.44 4.53
CA GLY A 129 3.61 16.88 4.28
C GLY A 129 3.36 17.29 2.82
N TYR A 130 2.76 16.39 2.00
CA TYR A 130 2.48 16.70 0.60
C TYR A 130 1.45 17.81 0.47
N SER A 131 1.68 18.70 -0.50
CA SER A 131 0.69 19.69 -0.93
C SER A 131 -0.52 18.99 -1.52
N GLN A 132 -1.70 19.33 -1.04
CA GLN A 132 -2.97 18.74 -1.43
C GLN A 132 -4.04 19.80 -1.65
N GLY A 133 -5.16 19.41 -2.22
CA GLY A 133 -6.34 20.26 -2.42
C GLY A 133 -6.73 20.39 -3.88
N ALA A 134 -7.85 21.08 -4.13
CA ALA A 134 -8.48 21.16 -5.46
C ALA A 134 -7.61 21.78 -6.56
N LYS A 135 -6.58 22.55 -6.18
CA LYS A 135 -5.67 23.20 -7.13
C LYS A 135 -4.46 22.33 -7.49
N VAL A 136 -4.16 21.29 -6.71
CA VAL A 136 -3.02 20.40 -6.94
C VAL A 136 -3.40 19.36 -7.97
N LYS A 137 -2.71 19.33 -9.09
CA LYS A 137 -2.97 18.36 -10.16
C LYS A 137 -2.47 16.97 -9.78
N ARG A 138 -3.09 15.94 -10.35
CA ARG A 138 -2.69 14.54 -10.13
C ARG A 138 -1.19 14.31 -10.41
N GLN A 139 -0.67 14.92 -11.47
CA GLN A 139 0.74 14.81 -11.84
C GLN A 139 1.67 15.43 -10.79
N GLU A 140 1.25 16.52 -10.16
CA GLU A 140 2.02 17.15 -9.07
C GLU A 140 2.04 16.27 -7.82
N LEU A 141 0.92 15.58 -7.51
CA LEU A 141 0.87 14.61 -6.41
C LEU A 141 1.86 13.47 -6.64
N LYS A 142 1.92 12.94 -7.85
CA LYS A 142 2.84 11.88 -8.23
C LYS A 142 4.30 12.33 -8.19
N GLN A 143 4.56 13.54 -8.68
CA GLN A 143 5.90 14.12 -8.62
C GLN A 143 6.40 14.26 -7.17
N GLN A 144 5.53 14.61 -6.23
CA GLN A 144 5.90 14.68 -4.81
C GLN A 144 6.38 13.32 -4.27
N SER A 145 5.79 12.20 -4.71
CA SER A 145 6.25 10.86 -4.31
C SER A 145 7.62 10.53 -4.90
N ILE A 146 7.87 10.89 -6.16
CA ILE A 146 9.18 10.74 -6.80
C ILE A 146 10.23 11.57 -6.05
N ASP A 147 9.94 12.84 -5.81
CA ASP A 147 10.86 13.76 -5.10
C ASP A 147 11.14 13.29 -3.67
N TYR A 148 10.12 12.79 -2.97
CA TYR A 148 10.24 12.25 -1.63
C TYR A 148 11.21 11.06 -1.60
N VAL A 149 10.99 10.07 -2.47
CA VAL A 149 11.82 8.86 -2.53
C VAL A 149 13.25 9.20 -2.94
N LYS A 150 13.41 10.09 -3.93
CA LYS A 150 14.73 10.55 -4.36
C LYS A 150 15.49 11.28 -3.24
N ASN A 151 14.81 12.15 -2.51
CA ASN A 151 15.44 12.91 -1.42
C ASN A 151 15.78 12.03 -0.21
N LYS A 152 14.91 11.08 0.14
CA LYS A 152 15.09 10.24 1.33
C LYS A 152 16.02 9.06 1.09
N TYR A 153 15.90 8.41 -0.05
CA TYR A 153 16.58 7.15 -0.35
C TYR A 153 17.63 7.26 -1.46
N GLY A 154 17.65 8.35 -2.23
CA GLY A 154 18.54 8.51 -3.37
C GLY A 154 18.15 7.67 -4.59
N PHE A 155 16.95 7.08 -4.62
CA PHE A 155 16.51 6.17 -5.68
C PHE A 155 15.91 6.94 -6.86
N ASP A 156 16.14 6.40 -8.06
CA ASP A 156 15.52 6.84 -9.32
C ASP A 156 14.64 5.67 -9.82
N LEU A 157 13.40 5.65 -9.34
CA LEU A 157 12.44 4.57 -9.55
C LEU A 157 11.22 5.05 -10.34
N SER A 158 10.38 4.10 -10.77
CA SER A 158 9.12 4.41 -11.41
C SER A 158 8.16 5.13 -10.45
N GLU A 159 7.21 5.87 -11.01
CA GLU A 159 6.19 6.61 -10.28
C GLU A 159 5.41 5.69 -9.33
N ASP A 160 4.94 4.53 -9.83
CA ASP A 160 4.13 3.59 -9.05
C ASP A 160 4.95 2.96 -7.90
N GLU A 161 6.26 2.71 -8.08
CA GLU A 161 7.14 2.27 -6.98
C GLU A 161 7.31 3.37 -5.93
N CYS A 162 7.51 4.61 -6.37
CA CYS A 162 7.64 5.75 -5.47
C CYS A 162 6.36 5.99 -4.64
N GLU A 163 5.18 5.85 -5.25
CA GLU A 163 3.90 5.94 -4.51
C GLU A 163 3.78 4.80 -3.48
N ALA A 164 4.14 3.57 -3.83
CA ALA A 164 4.14 2.45 -2.89
C ALA A 164 5.13 2.65 -1.72
N ILE A 165 6.35 3.11 -1.98
CA ILE A 165 7.35 3.42 -0.93
C ILE A 165 6.85 4.53 -0.01
N ALA A 166 6.34 5.62 -0.58
CA ALA A 166 5.81 6.75 0.18
C ALA A 166 4.60 6.35 1.05
N LEU A 167 3.70 5.51 0.51
CA LEU A 167 2.58 4.95 1.25
C LEU A 167 3.04 4.11 2.45
N ASN A 168 4.06 3.26 2.27
CA ASN A 168 4.64 2.45 3.34
C ASN A 168 5.21 3.33 4.45
N ASP A 169 6.06 4.29 4.09
CA ASP A 169 6.66 5.24 5.03
C ASP A 169 5.60 6.02 5.84
N ALA A 170 4.58 6.52 5.15
CA ALA A 170 3.50 7.24 5.80
C ALA A 170 2.70 6.37 6.78
N ALA A 171 2.46 5.12 6.42
CA ALA A 171 1.75 4.18 7.27
C ALA A 171 2.56 3.85 8.53
N ARG A 172 3.85 3.58 8.39
CA ARG A 172 4.75 3.30 9.52
C ARG A 172 4.80 4.46 10.49
N GLN A 173 4.96 5.70 10.00
CA GLN A 173 4.92 6.91 10.81
C GLN A 173 3.56 7.09 11.51
N LYS A 174 2.45 6.89 10.78
CA LYS A 174 1.11 7.09 11.31
C LYS A 174 0.73 6.09 12.40
N PHE A 175 1.13 4.84 12.24
CA PHE A 175 0.76 3.75 13.13
C PHE A 175 1.86 3.41 14.14
N CYS A 176 2.95 4.21 14.18
CA CYS A 176 4.11 3.97 15.04
C CYS A 176 4.65 2.52 14.91
N ILE A 177 4.62 2.00 13.69
CA ILE A 177 5.03 0.61 13.46
C ILE A 177 6.51 0.41 13.84
N ASP A 178 7.35 1.42 13.61
CA ASP A 178 8.78 1.38 13.92
C ASP A 178 9.04 1.52 15.44
N ASP A 179 8.18 2.25 16.19
CA ASP A 179 8.34 2.45 17.63
C ASP A 179 7.98 1.19 18.45
N ILE A 180 7.21 0.29 17.86
CA ILE A 180 6.84 -0.98 18.51
C ILE A 180 8.02 -1.96 18.52
N TRP A 181 9.01 -1.73 17.65
CA TRP A 181 10.13 -2.64 17.39
C TRP A 181 11.50 -2.06 17.77
N GLY A 182 11.56 -0.78 18.18
CA GLY A 182 12.78 0.01 18.38
C GLY A 182 13.26 0.16 19.82
N GLU A 183 12.74 -0.58 20.81
CA GLU A 183 13.24 -0.60 22.19
C GLU A 183 13.47 -2.01 22.71
#